data_f4b898c344b11fc937282e753de5320b
#
_entry.id   f4b898c344b11fc937282e753de5320b
#
_cell.length_a   1.000
_cell.length_b   1.000
_cell.length_c   1.000
_cell.angle_alpha   90.00
_cell.angle_beta   90.00
_cell.angle_gamma   90.00
#
_symmetry.space_group_name_H-M   'P 1'
#
loop_
_entity.id
_entity.type
_entity.pdbx_description
1 polymer ?
#
loop_
_entity_poly.entity_id
_entity_poly.type
_entity_poly.pdbx_seq_one_letter_code
_entity_poly.pdbx_strand_id
1 'polypeptide(L)'
;MASLSAATDNQFARDSISAGGQDYLTITSLSTRQAFAAVQLCGTDAKPYLFLKEISSDGNIQTVDVLYPAMPIFLYSNPILVKYLLDPLFENQEAGQFPQTYAMHDLGPNYPRAIGHPSGDGGEFPMSQEKPTC
;
A
#
# COMPACT_ATOMS: atom_id res chain seq x y z
N MET A 1 -20.12 11.74 10.09
CA MET A 1 -19.25 11.23 9.01
C MET A 1 -19.19 12.16 7.80
N ALA A 2 -20.30 12.64 7.24
CA ALA A 2 -20.29 13.53 6.06
C ALA A 2 -19.47 14.84 6.26
N SER A 3 -19.44 15.41 7.46
CA SER A 3 -18.68 16.64 7.74
C SER A 3 -17.14 16.45 7.74
N LEU A 4 -16.66 15.31 8.21
CA LEU A 4 -15.22 14.97 8.20
C LEU A 4 -14.73 14.72 6.77
N SER A 5 -15.49 13.98 5.96
CA SER A 5 -15.20 13.76 4.55
C SER A 5 -15.09 15.07 3.79
N ALA A 6 -16.07 15.96 3.93
CA ALA A 6 -16.05 17.26 3.26
C ALA A 6 -14.88 18.15 3.70
N ALA A 7 -14.46 18.10 4.97
CA ALA A 7 -13.30 18.84 5.45
C ALA A 7 -12.00 18.34 4.81
N THR A 8 -11.84 17.03 4.71
CA THR A 8 -10.68 16.40 4.05
C THR A 8 -10.64 16.71 2.56
N ASP A 9 -11.77 16.58 1.87
CA ASP A 9 -11.88 16.90 0.44
C ASP A 9 -11.53 18.36 0.16
N ASN A 10 -12.04 19.28 1.00
CA ASN A 10 -11.74 20.71 0.87
C ASN A 10 -10.25 21.02 1.15
N GLN A 11 -9.64 20.37 2.13
CA GLN A 11 -8.21 20.54 2.40
C GLN A 11 -7.39 20.07 1.20
N PHE A 12 -7.65 18.86 0.72
CA PHE A 12 -6.99 18.28 -0.44
C PHE A 12 -7.10 19.19 -1.70
N ALA A 13 -8.30 19.72 -1.95
CA ALA A 13 -8.52 20.61 -3.08
C ALA A 13 -7.72 21.92 -2.96
N ARG A 14 -7.70 22.53 -1.78
CA ARG A 14 -6.91 23.77 -1.53
C ARG A 14 -5.42 23.52 -1.75
N ASP A 15 -4.89 22.44 -1.17
CA ASP A 15 -3.47 22.12 -1.25
C ASP A 15 -3.05 21.83 -2.70
N SER A 16 -3.86 21.08 -3.43
CA SER A 16 -3.61 20.75 -4.82
C SER A 16 -3.64 21.99 -5.74
N ILE A 17 -4.66 22.85 -5.56
CA ILE A 17 -4.77 24.10 -6.32
C ILE A 17 -3.61 25.03 -6.00
N SER A 18 -3.23 25.15 -4.73
CA SER A 18 -2.10 25.97 -4.31
C SER A 18 -0.76 25.47 -4.88
N ALA A 19 -0.60 24.17 -5.03
CA ALA A 19 0.63 23.56 -5.53
C ALA A 19 0.78 23.63 -7.06
N GLY A 20 -0.31 23.49 -7.83
CA GLY A 20 -0.22 23.40 -9.28
C GLY A 20 -1.49 23.77 -10.06
N GLY A 21 -2.45 24.44 -9.42
CA GLY A 21 -3.66 24.90 -10.09
C GLY A 21 -4.71 23.81 -10.32
N GLN A 22 -5.68 24.11 -11.17
CA GLN A 22 -6.84 23.25 -11.40
C GLN A 22 -6.49 21.93 -12.08
N ASP A 23 -5.54 21.93 -13.01
CA ASP A 23 -5.10 20.72 -13.70
C ASP A 23 -4.40 19.77 -12.73
N TYR A 24 -3.61 20.30 -11.80
CA TYR A 24 -2.98 19.51 -10.75
C TYR A 24 -4.01 18.91 -9.78
N LEU A 25 -5.05 19.66 -9.42
CA LEU A 25 -6.18 19.10 -8.64
C LEU A 25 -6.82 17.93 -9.38
N THR A 26 -7.02 18.02 -10.67
CA THR A 26 -7.62 16.94 -11.47
C THR A 26 -6.77 15.68 -11.41
N ILE A 27 -5.45 15.80 -11.63
CA ILE A 27 -4.50 14.68 -11.61
C ILE A 27 -4.43 14.06 -10.22
N THR A 28 -4.24 14.88 -9.19
CA THR A 28 -4.09 14.39 -7.82
C THR A 28 -5.37 13.76 -7.29
N SER A 29 -6.54 14.28 -7.63
CA SER A 29 -7.84 13.69 -7.27
C SER A 29 -8.02 12.31 -7.88
N LEU A 30 -7.64 12.15 -9.16
CA LEU A 30 -7.71 10.85 -9.82
C LEU A 30 -6.74 9.85 -9.19
N SER A 31 -5.49 10.25 -8.99
CA SER A 31 -4.45 9.40 -8.39
C SER A 31 -4.81 8.95 -6.98
N THR A 32 -5.34 9.86 -6.15
CA THR A 32 -5.80 9.54 -4.79
C THR A 32 -6.94 8.52 -4.82
N ARG A 33 -7.94 8.74 -5.67
CA ARG A 33 -9.06 7.79 -5.82
C ARG A 33 -8.60 6.41 -6.26
N GLN A 34 -7.65 6.34 -7.20
CA GLN A 34 -7.09 5.07 -7.67
C GLN A 34 -6.33 4.35 -6.55
N ALA A 35 -5.47 5.05 -5.81
CA ALA A 35 -4.72 4.48 -4.71
C ALA A 35 -5.65 3.91 -3.61
N PHE A 36 -6.65 4.68 -3.18
CA PHE A 36 -7.61 4.19 -2.18
C PHE A 36 -8.56 3.11 -2.70
N ALA A 37 -8.88 3.09 -3.99
CA ALA A 37 -9.69 2.03 -4.60
C ALA A 37 -8.95 0.68 -4.66
N ALA A 38 -7.61 0.71 -4.70
CA ALA A 38 -6.79 -0.50 -4.72
C ALA A 38 -6.63 -1.14 -3.33
N VAL A 39 -6.97 -0.43 -2.25
CA VAL A 39 -6.77 -0.93 -0.89
C VAL A 39 -8.07 -1.38 -0.23
N GLN A 40 -7.92 -2.27 0.75
CA GLN A 40 -9.02 -2.76 1.57
C GLN A 40 -8.61 -2.78 3.05
N LEU A 41 -9.37 -2.07 3.88
CA LEU A 41 -9.20 -2.09 5.33
C LEU A 41 -9.83 -3.37 5.89
N CYS A 42 -9.06 -4.11 6.67
CA CYS A 42 -9.44 -5.38 7.29
C CYS A 42 -8.96 -5.45 8.73
N GLY A 43 -9.27 -6.55 9.40
CA GLY A 43 -8.85 -6.79 10.78
C GLY A 43 -9.85 -6.29 11.81
N THR A 44 -9.35 -5.86 12.96
CA THR A 44 -10.14 -5.36 14.09
C THR A 44 -9.67 -3.97 14.49
N ASP A 45 -10.44 -3.29 15.34
CA ASP A 45 -10.05 -1.97 15.87
C ASP A 45 -8.70 -2.01 16.61
N ALA A 46 -8.39 -3.13 17.25
CA ALA A 46 -7.12 -3.31 17.95
C ALA A 46 -5.96 -3.70 17.01
N LYS A 47 -6.25 -4.30 15.87
CA LYS A 47 -5.27 -4.76 14.89
C LYS A 47 -5.79 -4.55 13.47
N PRO A 48 -5.77 -3.31 12.99
CA PRO A 48 -6.19 -3.00 11.64
C PRO A 48 -5.07 -3.33 10.63
N TYR A 49 -5.45 -3.83 9.48
CA TYR A 49 -4.60 -4.02 8.32
C TYR A 49 -5.16 -3.28 7.11
N LEU A 50 -4.29 -2.81 6.27
CA LEU A 50 -4.66 -2.26 4.98
C LEU A 50 -4.01 -3.13 3.89
N PHE A 51 -4.82 -3.84 3.12
CA PHE A 51 -4.34 -4.66 2.02
C PHE A 51 -4.41 -3.88 0.72
N LEU A 52 -3.29 -3.82 0.00
CA LEU A 52 -3.24 -3.30 -1.36
C LEU A 52 -3.27 -4.48 -2.34
N LYS A 53 -4.16 -4.39 -3.31
CA LYS A 53 -4.34 -5.40 -4.37
C LYS A 53 -3.71 -4.90 -5.66
N GLU A 54 -2.74 -5.61 -6.14
CA GLU A 54 -2.22 -5.43 -7.48
C GLU A 54 -3.13 -6.14 -8.49
N ILE A 55 -3.35 -5.52 -9.63
CA ILE A 55 -4.14 -6.09 -10.72
C ILE A 55 -3.42 -6.05 -12.08
N SER A 56 -2.19 -5.55 -12.09
CA SER A 56 -1.45 -5.28 -13.32
C SER A 56 -0.77 -6.52 -13.90
N SER A 57 -0.31 -7.44 -13.07
CA SER A 57 0.38 -8.66 -13.50
C SER A 57 -0.35 -9.92 -13.02
N ASP A 58 -0.16 -10.32 -11.77
CA ASP A 58 -0.62 -11.60 -11.23
C ASP A 58 -1.78 -11.48 -10.22
N GLY A 59 -2.17 -10.28 -9.86
CA GLY A 59 -3.15 -10.04 -8.81
C GLY A 59 -2.60 -10.33 -7.40
N ASN A 60 -1.33 -10.07 -7.18
CA ASN A 60 -0.66 -10.22 -5.90
C ASN A 60 -1.20 -9.23 -4.86
N ILE A 61 -0.94 -9.53 -3.60
CA ILE A 61 -1.35 -8.70 -2.46
C ILE A 61 -0.09 -8.18 -1.78
N GLN A 62 -0.11 -6.90 -1.38
CA GLN A 62 1.00 -6.24 -0.70
C GLN A 62 2.31 -6.22 -1.50
N THR A 63 2.19 -6.10 -2.80
CA THR A 63 3.33 -6.03 -3.71
C THR A 63 4.14 -4.75 -3.44
N VAL A 64 5.40 -4.91 -3.04
CA VAL A 64 6.20 -3.80 -2.50
C VAL A 64 6.53 -2.74 -3.56
N ASP A 65 6.77 -3.14 -4.79
CA ASP A 65 7.02 -2.22 -5.90
C ASP A 65 5.80 -1.36 -6.27
N VAL A 66 4.59 -1.80 -5.91
CA VAL A 66 3.35 -1.02 -6.01
C VAL A 66 3.09 -0.19 -4.75
N LEU A 67 3.38 -0.75 -3.58
CA LEU A 67 3.24 -0.03 -2.29
C LEU A 67 4.16 1.20 -2.23
N TYR A 68 5.40 1.04 -2.67
CA TYR A 68 6.41 2.09 -2.55
C TYR A 68 6.03 3.39 -3.26
N PRO A 69 5.64 3.38 -4.55
CA PRO A 69 5.20 4.60 -5.23
C PRO A 69 3.86 5.16 -4.71
N ALA A 70 3.04 4.35 -4.06
CA ALA A 70 1.79 4.80 -3.44
C ALA A 70 1.98 5.44 -2.05
N MET A 71 3.12 5.22 -1.39
CA MET A 71 3.38 5.76 -0.04
C MET A 71 3.15 7.26 0.12
N PRO A 72 3.55 8.15 -0.80
CA PRO A 72 3.34 9.59 -0.64
C PRO A 72 1.86 9.96 -0.44
N ILE A 73 0.93 9.27 -1.10
CA ILE A 73 -0.51 9.53 -0.97
C ILE A 73 -1.00 9.14 0.43
N PHE A 74 -0.56 7.99 0.93
CA PHE A 74 -0.93 7.52 2.28
C PHE A 74 -0.28 8.36 3.37
N LEU A 75 0.98 8.76 3.21
CA LEU A 75 1.68 9.65 4.14
C LEU A 75 1.01 11.02 4.23
N TYR A 76 0.58 11.58 3.11
CA TYR A 76 -0.15 12.84 3.07
C TYR A 76 -1.54 12.71 3.73
N SER A 77 -2.26 11.66 3.42
CA SER A 77 -3.63 11.47 3.89
C SER A 77 -3.70 11.11 5.38
N ASN A 78 -2.95 10.10 5.79
CA ASN A 78 -2.81 9.66 7.18
C ASN A 78 -1.62 8.70 7.31
N PRO A 79 -0.50 9.11 7.91
CA PRO A 79 0.72 8.30 8.01
C PRO A 79 0.55 6.91 8.63
N ILE A 80 -0.45 6.73 9.51
CA ILE A 80 -0.72 5.42 10.12
C ILE A 80 -1.12 4.36 9.09
N LEU A 81 -1.65 4.76 7.93
CA LEU A 81 -2.04 3.85 6.87
C LEU A 81 -0.83 3.10 6.29
N VAL A 82 0.34 3.75 6.26
CA VAL A 82 1.59 3.09 5.82
C VAL A 82 1.97 1.96 6.77
N LYS A 83 1.81 2.15 8.07
CA LYS A 83 1.99 1.06 9.03
C LYS A 83 1.04 -0.10 8.75
N TYR A 84 -0.25 0.18 8.59
CA TYR A 84 -1.24 -0.86 8.32
C TYR A 84 -1.01 -1.60 6.99
N LEU A 85 -0.38 -0.93 6.02
CA LEU A 85 0.05 -1.54 4.76
C LEU A 85 1.25 -2.47 4.94
N LEU A 86 2.20 -2.13 5.80
CA LEU A 86 3.44 -2.89 5.98
C LEU A 86 3.31 -4.03 7.00
N ASP A 87 2.45 -3.87 8.02
CA ASP A 87 2.28 -4.86 9.07
C ASP A 87 2.03 -6.30 8.55
N PRO A 88 1.17 -6.54 7.54
CA PRO A 88 0.95 -7.90 7.04
C PRO A 88 2.20 -8.58 6.48
N LEU A 89 3.07 -7.81 5.80
CA LEU A 89 4.34 -8.33 5.26
C LEU A 89 5.31 -8.67 6.40
N PHE A 90 5.49 -7.75 7.32
CA PHE A 90 6.41 -7.95 8.44
C PHE A 90 5.98 -9.10 9.34
N GLU A 91 4.70 -9.18 9.68
CA GLU A 91 4.18 -10.25 10.52
C GLU A 91 4.31 -11.63 9.87
N ASN A 92 4.07 -11.75 8.56
CA ASN A 92 4.27 -12.99 7.84
C ASN A 92 5.73 -13.44 7.91
N GLN A 93 6.65 -12.50 7.70
CA GLN A 93 8.08 -12.78 7.70
C GLN A 93 8.62 -13.04 9.12
N GLU A 94 8.22 -12.25 10.11
CA GLU A 94 8.59 -12.43 11.52
C GLU A 94 8.07 -13.74 12.10
N ALA A 95 6.92 -14.20 11.63
CA ALA A 95 6.37 -15.51 11.98
C ALA A 95 7.13 -16.70 11.34
N GLY A 96 8.18 -16.43 10.56
CA GLY A 96 8.98 -17.46 9.88
C GLY A 96 8.27 -18.13 8.72
N GLN A 97 7.21 -17.52 8.19
CA GLN A 97 6.46 -18.07 7.06
C GLN A 97 7.13 -17.82 5.71
N PHE A 98 8.18 -17.01 5.68
CA PHE A 98 9.04 -16.82 4.52
C PHE A 98 10.47 -17.25 4.90
N PRO A 99 10.99 -18.34 4.31
CA PRO A 99 12.23 -18.96 4.79
C PRO A 99 13.52 -18.27 4.32
N GLN A 100 13.44 -17.23 3.51
CA GLN A 100 14.58 -16.53 2.97
C GLN A 100 15.11 -15.45 3.91
N THR A 101 16.35 -15.03 3.70
CA THR A 101 17.06 -14.02 4.50
C THR A 101 16.86 -12.58 4.01
N TYR A 102 16.09 -12.40 2.95
CA TYR A 102 15.74 -11.09 2.38
C TYR A 102 14.24 -10.83 2.51
N ALA A 103 13.83 -9.58 2.30
CA ALA A 103 12.44 -9.20 2.42
C ALA A 103 11.58 -9.83 1.31
N MET A 104 10.39 -10.27 1.69
CA MET A 104 9.40 -10.83 0.78
C MET A 104 8.84 -9.72 -0.14
N HIS A 105 8.67 -10.03 -1.42
CA HIS A 105 8.16 -9.10 -2.40
C HIS A 105 6.64 -8.83 -2.26
N ASP A 106 5.87 -9.85 -1.96
CA ASP A 106 4.42 -9.80 -1.84
C ASP A 106 3.86 -10.94 -0.98
N LEU A 107 2.56 -10.93 -0.71
CA LEU A 107 1.85 -11.99 0.02
C LEU A 107 1.15 -13.01 -0.89
N GLY A 108 1.53 -13.07 -2.17
CA GLY A 108 1.00 -14.02 -3.15
C GLY A 108 -0.33 -13.61 -3.79
N PRO A 109 -0.76 -14.36 -4.84
CA PRO A 109 -1.89 -13.97 -5.68
C PRO A 109 -3.27 -14.45 -5.18
N ASN A 110 -3.35 -15.11 -4.04
CA ASN A 110 -4.54 -15.84 -3.62
C ASN A 110 -5.50 -15.01 -2.76
N TYR A 111 -5.68 -13.73 -3.04
CA TYR A 111 -6.65 -12.91 -2.30
C TYR A 111 -8.01 -13.65 -2.19
N PRO A 112 -8.62 -13.71 -1.02
CA PRO A 112 -8.27 -13.00 0.23
C PRO A 112 -7.34 -13.78 1.19
N ARG A 113 -6.69 -14.84 0.78
CA ARG A 113 -5.90 -15.70 1.68
C ARG A 113 -4.60 -15.07 2.15
N ALA A 114 -3.88 -14.34 1.28
CA ALA A 114 -2.61 -13.67 1.60
C ALA A 114 -1.63 -14.61 2.33
N ILE A 115 -1.39 -15.79 1.76
CA ILE A 115 -0.61 -16.86 2.41
C ILE A 115 0.89 -16.69 2.31
N GLY A 116 1.37 -15.67 1.58
CA GLY A 116 2.78 -15.47 1.32
C GLY A 116 3.41 -16.56 0.46
N HIS A 117 4.71 -16.75 0.64
CA HIS A 117 5.54 -17.69 -0.12
C HIS A 117 6.27 -18.66 0.84
N PRO A 118 5.56 -19.62 1.46
CA PRO A 118 6.15 -20.49 2.48
C PRO A 118 7.22 -21.46 1.95
N SER A 119 7.25 -21.72 0.63
CA SER A 119 8.32 -22.48 -0.02
C SER A 119 9.60 -21.66 -0.25
N GLY A 120 9.53 -20.33 -0.10
CA GLY A 120 10.60 -19.42 -0.48
C GLY A 120 10.66 -19.11 -1.97
N ASP A 121 9.76 -19.68 -2.75
CA ASP A 121 9.60 -19.40 -4.19
C ASP A 121 8.64 -18.21 -4.37
N GLY A 122 8.68 -17.54 -5.53
CA GLY A 122 7.69 -16.50 -5.88
C GLY A 122 8.09 -15.07 -5.52
N GLY A 123 9.29 -14.86 -4.99
CA GLY A 123 9.91 -13.55 -5.00
C GLY A 123 10.74 -13.42 -6.28
N GLU A 124 10.33 -12.55 -7.19
CA GLU A 124 11.05 -12.40 -8.45
C GLU A 124 12.48 -11.91 -8.22
N PHE A 125 12.67 -11.06 -7.20
CA PHE A 125 13.99 -10.57 -6.81
C PHE A 125 14.09 -10.37 -5.29
N PRO A 126 15.28 -10.61 -4.69
CA PRO A 126 15.53 -10.17 -3.32
C PRO A 126 15.33 -8.66 -3.20
N MET A 127 14.52 -8.23 -2.25
CA MET A 127 14.26 -6.81 -1.97
C MET A 127 15.55 -5.99 -1.77
N SER A 128 16.63 -6.64 -1.34
CA SER A 128 17.96 -6.03 -1.23
C SER A 128 18.56 -5.66 -2.59
N GLN A 129 18.10 -6.26 -3.68
CA GLN A 129 18.54 -5.95 -5.04
C GLN A 129 17.66 -4.86 -5.70
N GLU A 130 16.44 -4.69 -5.23
CA GLU A 130 15.53 -3.65 -5.71
C GLU A 130 15.76 -2.31 -5.02
N LYS A 131 16.48 -2.28 -3.89
CA LYS A 131 16.84 -1.03 -3.25
C LYS A 131 17.99 -0.37 -4.02
N PRO A 132 17.78 0.85 -4.55
CA PRO A 132 18.92 1.68 -4.87
C PRO A 132 19.72 1.84 -3.58
N THR A 133 20.97 1.49 -3.62
CA THR A 133 21.91 1.78 -2.55
C THR A 133 21.91 3.30 -2.33
N CYS A 134 21.23 3.72 -1.26
CA CYS A 134 21.39 5.07 -0.74
C CYS A 134 22.76 5.23 -0.11
#